data_8d05c6c7be6b109ccca8a6656c9a8a9f
#
_entry.id   8d05c6c7be6b109ccca8a6656c9a8a9f
#
_cell.length_a   1.000
_cell.length_b   1.000
_cell.length_c   1.000
_cell.angle_alpha   90.00
_cell.angle_beta   90.00
_cell.angle_gamma   90.00
#
_symmetry.space_group_name_H-M   'P 1'
#
loop_
_entity.id
_entity.type
_entity.pdbx_description
1 polymer ?
#
loop_
_entity_poly.entity_id
_entity_poly.type
_entity_poly.pdbx_seq_one_letter_code
_entity_poly.pdbx_strand_id
1 'polypeptide(L)'
;QAEADKEILAMAGIEEVQAVVNGLETEVNAINSMVRESQMRIGALQQKAQQIAKLKQDIAVLQEKQVGYAKETADYDTLKVAFSQSGVPHQIIRSIIPQLTATANTILGQMTGGKMGVEFRLERLQKNGKEKGSLDIFIEEYGKSVLPYLSKSGGEKVKSSLSVILALAEIKSSSAGVQLGMLFIDEPPFL
;
A
#
# COMPACT_ATOMS: atom_id res chain seq x y z
N GLN A 1 10.56 -99.20 45.02
CA GLN A 1 9.62 -98.15 45.32
C GLN A 1 10.27 -96.83 45.73
N ALA A 2 11.33 -96.82 46.56
CA ALA A 2 12.00 -95.59 47.00
C ALA A 2 12.78 -94.82 45.88
N GLU A 3 13.19 -95.55 44.84
CA GLU A 3 13.92 -94.99 43.69
C GLU A 3 12.93 -94.29 42.67
N ALA A 4 11.78 -94.92 42.44
CA ALA A 4 10.70 -94.36 41.62
C ALA A 4 10.10 -93.13 42.22
N ASP A 5 9.95 -93.02 43.55
CA ASP A 5 9.45 -91.85 44.27
C ASP A 5 10.42 -90.68 44.19
N LYS A 6 11.72 -90.95 44.18
CA LYS A 6 12.77 -89.93 43.94
C LYS A 6 12.75 -89.38 42.53
N GLU A 7 12.54 -90.22 41.53
CA GLU A 7 12.41 -89.78 40.12
C GLU A 7 11.17 -88.98 39.90
N ILE A 8 10.02 -89.32 40.51
CA ILE A 8 8.78 -88.56 40.42
C ILE A 8 8.96 -87.17 41.05
N LEU A 9 9.67 -87.08 42.18
CA LEU A 9 9.92 -85.80 42.85
C LEU A 9 10.88 -84.92 42.04
N ALA A 10 11.86 -85.53 41.41
CA ALA A 10 12.78 -84.81 40.52
C ALA A 10 12.06 -84.31 39.25
N MET A 11 11.16 -85.10 38.66
CA MET A 11 10.36 -84.70 37.51
C MET A 11 9.40 -83.52 37.83
N ALA A 12 8.74 -83.59 39.02
CA ALA A 12 7.87 -82.52 39.46
C ALA A 12 8.64 -81.21 39.67
N GLY A 13 9.85 -81.25 40.19
CA GLY A 13 10.72 -80.09 40.32
C GLY A 13 11.19 -79.48 38.93
N ILE A 14 11.38 -80.39 37.95
CA ILE A 14 11.71 -79.95 36.59
C ILE A 14 10.50 -79.23 35.93
N GLU A 15 9.29 -79.77 36.11
CA GLU A 15 8.08 -79.13 35.56
C GLU A 15 7.83 -77.75 36.18
N GLU A 16 8.06 -77.55 37.45
CA GLU A 16 7.93 -76.26 38.14
C GLU A 16 8.95 -75.27 37.67
N VAL A 17 10.20 -75.66 37.52
CA VAL A 17 11.25 -74.81 36.93
C VAL A 17 10.94 -74.45 35.47
N GLN A 18 10.42 -75.41 34.69
CA GLN A 18 10.03 -75.14 33.28
C GLN A 18 8.86 -74.16 33.22
N ALA A 19 7.87 -74.22 34.12
CA ALA A 19 6.80 -73.29 34.18
C ALA A 19 7.29 -71.87 34.51
N VAL A 20 8.25 -71.71 35.43
CA VAL A 20 8.89 -70.43 35.74
C VAL A 20 9.69 -69.87 34.57
N VAL A 21 10.45 -70.72 33.86
CA VAL A 21 11.19 -70.30 32.68
C VAL A 21 10.25 -69.79 31.58
N ASN A 22 9.19 -70.52 31.27
CA ASN A 22 8.20 -70.13 30.27
C ASN A 22 7.49 -68.79 30.66
N GLY A 23 7.20 -68.59 31.97
CA GLY A 23 6.70 -67.33 32.47
C GLY A 23 7.64 -66.15 32.25
N LEU A 24 8.93 -66.38 32.61
CA LEU A 24 9.98 -65.37 32.40
C LEU A 24 10.22 -65.05 30.91
N GLU A 25 10.21 -66.06 30.04
CA GLU A 25 10.30 -65.85 28.59
C GLU A 25 9.17 -65.01 28.06
N THR A 26 7.93 -65.23 28.56
CA THR A 26 6.77 -64.43 28.19
C THR A 26 6.94 -62.97 28.62
N GLU A 27 7.40 -62.71 29.84
CA GLU A 27 7.67 -61.36 30.36
C GLU A 27 8.80 -60.66 29.55
N VAL A 28 9.89 -61.39 29.26
CA VAL A 28 10.98 -60.84 28.42
C VAL A 28 10.48 -60.46 27.06
N ASN A 29 9.66 -61.31 26.43
CA ASN A 29 9.06 -60.98 25.12
C ASN A 29 8.13 -59.75 25.16
N ALA A 30 7.33 -59.60 26.21
CA ALA A 30 6.48 -58.44 26.43
C ALA A 30 7.31 -57.15 26.61
N ILE A 31 8.35 -57.21 27.46
CA ILE A 31 9.28 -56.09 27.65
C ILE A 31 9.99 -55.70 26.36
N ASN A 32 10.50 -56.67 25.61
CA ASN A 32 11.14 -56.43 24.33
C ASN A 32 10.18 -55.75 23.33
N SER A 33 8.91 -56.11 23.30
CA SER A 33 7.89 -55.48 22.50
C SER A 33 7.70 -54.00 22.89
N MET A 34 7.57 -53.71 24.20
CA MET A 34 7.43 -52.38 24.75
C MET A 34 8.68 -51.51 24.45
N VAL A 35 9.87 -52.09 24.52
CA VAL A 35 11.14 -51.40 24.18
C VAL A 35 11.13 -51.00 22.73
N ARG A 36 10.77 -51.92 21.80
CA ARG A 36 10.68 -51.59 20.36
C ARG A 36 9.66 -50.51 20.08
N GLU A 37 8.49 -50.57 20.68
CA GLU A 37 7.48 -49.51 20.51
C GLU A 37 8.01 -48.16 21.01
N SER A 38 8.63 -48.12 22.18
CA SER A 38 9.23 -46.94 22.76
C SER A 38 10.32 -46.37 21.86
N GLN A 39 11.17 -47.19 21.29
CA GLN A 39 12.21 -46.77 20.34
C GLN A 39 11.61 -46.13 19.07
N MET A 40 10.55 -46.74 18.51
CA MET A 40 9.84 -46.15 17.36
C MET A 40 9.24 -44.80 17.70
N ARG A 41 8.61 -44.67 18.89
CA ARG A 41 8.07 -43.38 19.35
C ARG A 41 9.14 -42.31 19.54
N ILE A 42 10.30 -42.68 20.11
CA ILE A 42 11.46 -41.77 20.25
C ILE A 42 11.94 -41.30 18.89
N GLY A 43 12.09 -42.18 17.91
CA GLY A 43 12.50 -41.82 16.55
C GLY A 43 11.52 -40.86 15.89
N ALA A 44 10.22 -41.13 16.00
CA ALA A 44 9.17 -40.22 15.48
C ALA A 44 9.17 -38.85 16.16
N LEU A 45 9.38 -38.79 17.48
CA LEU A 45 9.48 -37.54 18.22
C LEU A 45 10.72 -36.73 17.86
N GLN A 46 11.86 -37.40 17.66
CA GLN A 46 13.09 -36.76 17.20
C GLN A 46 12.93 -36.14 15.83
N GLN A 47 12.29 -36.84 14.89
CA GLN A 47 11.97 -36.31 13.57
C GLN A 47 11.06 -35.08 13.64
N LYS A 48 9.99 -35.12 14.47
CA LYS A 48 9.11 -33.96 14.70
C LYS A 48 9.87 -32.79 15.31
N ALA A 49 10.76 -33.04 16.27
CA ALA A 49 11.60 -31.99 16.88
C ALA A 49 12.48 -31.28 15.86
N GLN A 50 13.09 -32.04 14.96
CA GLN A 50 13.89 -31.48 13.84
C GLN A 50 13.04 -30.64 12.89
N GLN A 51 11.84 -31.12 12.53
CA GLN A 51 10.92 -30.35 11.70
C GLN A 51 10.49 -29.03 12.36
N ILE A 52 10.18 -29.08 13.67
CA ILE A 52 9.83 -27.86 14.43
C ILE A 52 11.01 -26.86 14.46
N ALA A 53 12.23 -27.35 14.66
CA ALA A 53 13.42 -26.50 14.64
C ALA A 53 13.59 -25.80 13.29
N LYS A 54 13.41 -26.54 12.20
CA LYS A 54 13.46 -25.98 10.83
C LYS A 54 12.36 -24.94 10.60
N LEU A 55 11.11 -25.27 10.96
CA LEU A 55 9.99 -24.33 10.82
C LEU A 55 10.20 -23.04 11.62
N LYS A 56 10.78 -23.11 12.81
CA LYS A 56 11.14 -21.92 13.61
C LYS A 56 12.16 -21.04 12.88
N GLN A 57 13.14 -21.65 12.25
CA GLN A 57 14.11 -20.93 11.43
C GLN A 57 13.45 -20.24 10.23
N ASP A 58 12.58 -20.96 9.51
CA ASP A 58 11.86 -20.44 8.35
C ASP A 58 10.95 -19.26 8.77
N ILE A 59 10.27 -19.37 9.91
CA ILE A 59 9.45 -18.28 10.46
C ILE A 59 10.29 -17.05 10.76
N ALA A 60 11.47 -17.20 11.37
CA ALA A 60 12.34 -16.06 11.66
C ALA A 60 12.77 -15.32 10.39
N VAL A 61 13.16 -16.07 9.35
CA VAL A 61 13.52 -15.50 8.04
C VAL A 61 12.35 -14.79 7.38
N LEU A 62 11.15 -15.38 7.45
CA LEU A 62 9.95 -14.78 6.88
C LEU A 62 9.54 -13.51 7.63
N GLN A 63 9.67 -13.47 8.94
CA GLN A 63 9.41 -12.28 9.75
C GLN A 63 10.36 -11.12 9.40
N GLU A 64 11.65 -11.41 9.20
CA GLU A 64 12.61 -10.40 8.77
C GLU A 64 12.24 -9.83 7.39
N LYS A 65 11.90 -10.69 6.44
CA LYS A 65 11.42 -10.26 5.11
C LYS A 65 10.13 -9.43 5.21
N GLN A 66 9.20 -9.83 6.07
CA GLN A 66 7.96 -9.09 6.28
C GLN A 66 8.21 -7.65 6.76
N VAL A 67 9.14 -7.47 7.70
CA VAL A 67 9.53 -6.13 8.17
C VAL A 67 10.14 -5.30 7.03
N GLY A 68 11.01 -5.92 6.22
CA GLY A 68 11.58 -5.27 5.04
C GLY A 68 10.52 -4.80 4.05
N TYR A 69 9.61 -5.69 3.67
CA TYR A 69 8.51 -5.35 2.74
C TYR A 69 7.53 -4.34 3.32
N ALA A 70 7.25 -4.39 4.63
CA ALA A 70 6.40 -3.39 5.27
C ALA A 70 6.99 -1.98 5.18
N LYS A 71 8.30 -1.84 5.37
CA LYS A 71 9.00 -0.57 5.20
C LYS A 71 8.95 -0.09 3.75
N GLU A 72 9.28 -0.96 2.80
CA GLU A 72 9.24 -0.64 1.37
C GLU A 72 7.83 -0.20 0.93
N THR A 73 6.80 -0.91 1.39
CA THR A 73 5.39 -0.54 1.12
C THR A 73 5.06 0.84 1.67
N ALA A 74 5.50 1.17 2.90
CA ALA A 74 5.28 2.49 3.49
C ALA A 74 5.97 3.62 2.68
N ASP A 75 7.17 3.35 2.17
CA ASP A 75 7.90 4.28 1.30
C ASP A 75 7.15 4.50 -0.02
N TYR A 76 6.66 3.43 -0.66
CA TYR A 76 5.83 3.54 -1.87
C TYR A 76 4.50 4.25 -1.63
N ASP A 77 3.83 4.01 -0.51
CA ASP A 77 2.60 4.71 -0.16
C ASP A 77 2.85 6.22 0.04
N THR A 78 3.97 6.58 0.66
CA THR A 78 4.39 7.98 0.80
C THR A 78 4.63 8.63 -0.56
N LEU A 79 5.37 7.97 -1.45
CA LEU A 79 5.59 8.44 -2.82
C LEU A 79 4.27 8.56 -3.60
N LYS A 80 3.39 7.59 -3.49
CA LYS A 80 2.07 7.63 -4.13
C LYS A 80 1.25 8.83 -3.68
N VAL A 81 1.26 9.16 -2.39
CA VAL A 81 0.60 10.37 -1.87
C VAL A 81 1.28 11.63 -2.39
N ALA A 82 2.62 11.68 -2.36
CA ALA A 82 3.39 12.82 -2.83
C ALA A 82 3.15 13.13 -4.33
N PHE A 83 3.03 12.12 -5.17
CA PHE A 83 2.79 12.27 -6.62
C PHE A 83 1.31 12.20 -7.01
N SER A 84 0.38 12.09 -6.05
CA SER A 84 -1.05 12.19 -6.32
C SER A 84 -1.44 13.60 -6.78
N GLN A 85 -2.67 13.75 -7.29
CA GLN A 85 -3.20 15.04 -7.71
C GLN A 85 -3.20 16.11 -6.59
N SER A 86 -3.31 15.69 -5.34
CA SER A 86 -3.28 16.57 -4.16
C SER A 86 -1.87 16.76 -3.57
N GLY A 87 -0.86 16.11 -4.11
CA GLY A 87 0.53 16.18 -3.67
C GLY A 87 1.35 17.26 -4.38
N VAL A 88 2.55 16.90 -4.82
CA VAL A 88 3.50 17.81 -5.50
C VAL A 88 2.87 18.55 -6.69
N PRO A 89 2.09 17.91 -7.59
CA PRO A 89 1.44 18.63 -8.70
C PRO A 89 0.53 19.77 -8.22
N HIS A 90 -0.23 19.53 -7.14
CA HIS A 90 -1.09 20.56 -6.55
C HIS A 90 -0.28 21.74 -6.00
N GLN A 91 0.85 21.48 -5.34
CA GLN A 91 1.73 22.52 -4.81
C GLN A 91 2.35 23.36 -5.94
N ILE A 92 2.75 22.72 -7.04
CA ILE A 92 3.27 23.44 -8.22
C ILE A 92 2.19 24.36 -8.81
N ILE A 93 0.98 23.86 -9.00
CA ILE A 93 -0.12 24.67 -9.50
C ILE A 93 -0.39 25.84 -8.55
N ARG A 94 -0.49 25.56 -7.24
CA ARG A 94 -0.72 26.59 -6.21
C ARG A 94 0.33 27.71 -6.23
N SER A 95 1.59 27.37 -6.51
CA SER A 95 2.66 28.38 -6.59
C SER A 95 2.56 29.29 -7.82
N ILE A 96 1.95 28.82 -8.91
CA ILE A 96 1.80 29.58 -10.18
C ILE A 96 0.53 30.43 -10.19
N ILE A 97 -0.52 30.03 -9.49
CA ILE A 97 -1.83 30.71 -9.50
C ILE A 97 -1.77 32.21 -9.20
N PRO A 98 -1.02 32.70 -8.19
CA PRO A 98 -0.96 34.14 -7.94
C PRO A 98 -0.41 34.95 -9.13
N GLN A 99 0.66 34.46 -9.76
CA GLN A 99 1.23 35.07 -10.93
C GLN A 99 0.28 35.01 -12.13
N LEU A 100 -0.35 33.86 -12.36
CA LEU A 100 -1.35 33.69 -13.41
C LEU A 100 -2.52 34.64 -13.24
N THR A 101 -3.04 34.77 -12.01
CA THR A 101 -4.13 35.69 -11.68
C THR A 101 -3.75 37.14 -11.97
N ALA A 102 -2.57 37.57 -11.53
CA ALA A 102 -2.09 38.92 -11.73
C ALA A 102 -1.92 39.25 -13.23
N THR A 103 -1.23 38.37 -13.97
CA THR A 103 -1.01 38.57 -15.39
C THR A 103 -2.31 38.55 -16.22
N ALA A 104 -3.20 37.55 -15.93
CA ALA A 104 -4.48 37.45 -16.61
C ALA A 104 -5.37 38.70 -16.34
N ASN A 105 -5.38 39.19 -15.10
CA ASN A 105 -6.14 40.40 -14.75
C ASN A 105 -5.58 41.68 -15.37
N THR A 106 -4.25 41.78 -15.56
CA THR A 106 -3.65 42.90 -16.30
C THR A 106 -4.15 42.90 -17.73
N ILE A 107 -4.11 41.74 -18.41
CA ILE A 107 -4.55 41.61 -19.80
C ILE A 107 -6.07 41.85 -19.92
N LEU A 108 -6.85 41.18 -19.02
CA LEU A 108 -8.31 41.32 -19.02
C LEU A 108 -8.76 42.78 -18.73
N GLY A 109 -8.05 43.44 -17.82
CA GLY A 109 -8.28 44.86 -17.51
C GLY A 109 -8.07 45.73 -18.74
N GLN A 110 -7.02 45.53 -19.54
CA GLN A 110 -6.78 46.24 -20.80
C GLN A 110 -7.90 45.98 -21.81
N MET A 111 -8.39 44.73 -21.92
CA MET A 111 -9.43 44.36 -22.89
C MET A 111 -10.83 44.88 -22.48
N THR A 112 -11.05 45.15 -21.20
CA THR A 112 -12.38 45.46 -20.66
C THR A 112 -12.48 46.88 -20.06
N GLY A 113 -11.39 47.64 -20.09
CA GLY A 113 -11.31 48.94 -19.43
C GLY A 113 -11.47 48.85 -17.91
N GLY A 114 -10.91 47.77 -17.31
CA GLY A 114 -10.92 47.49 -15.88
C GLY A 114 -12.26 47.01 -15.35
N LYS A 115 -13.22 46.63 -16.20
CA LYS A 115 -14.57 46.22 -15.77
C LYS A 115 -14.68 44.74 -15.38
N MET A 116 -13.68 43.91 -15.69
CA MET A 116 -13.70 42.47 -15.40
C MET A 116 -12.42 42.05 -14.75
N GLY A 117 -12.53 41.03 -13.87
CA GLY A 117 -11.45 40.33 -13.24
C GLY A 117 -11.68 38.81 -13.25
N VAL A 118 -10.59 38.05 -13.18
CA VAL A 118 -10.62 36.61 -13.04
C VAL A 118 -9.98 36.19 -11.71
N GLU A 119 -10.60 35.23 -11.04
CA GLU A 119 -10.12 34.64 -9.79
C GLU A 119 -10.03 33.13 -9.95
N PHE A 120 -8.89 32.53 -9.57
CA PHE A 120 -8.68 31.10 -9.56
C PHE A 120 -8.75 30.58 -8.13
N ARG A 121 -9.59 29.60 -7.88
CA ARG A 121 -9.72 28.93 -6.59
C ARG A 121 -9.35 27.46 -6.73
N LEU A 122 -8.34 27.04 -5.99
CA LEU A 122 -7.78 25.69 -6.04
C LEU A 122 -8.45 24.69 -5.11
N GLU A 123 -9.23 25.14 -4.15
CA GLU A 123 -9.72 24.28 -3.07
C GLU A 123 -11.24 24.19 -3.12
N ARG A 124 -11.71 22.98 -3.34
CA ARG A 124 -13.10 22.63 -3.14
C ARG A 124 -13.19 21.56 -2.05
N LEU A 125 -13.70 21.93 -0.89
CA LEU A 125 -14.02 20.98 0.17
C LEU A 125 -15.14 20.05 -0.33
N GLN A 126 -14.88 18.75 -0.34
CA GLN A 126 -15.94 17.76 -0.55
C GLN A 126 -16.83 17.68 0.70
N LYS A 127 -18.08 17.21 0.52
CA LYS A 127 -19.04 16.97 1.62
C LYS A 127 -18.48 16.06 2.73
N ASN A 128 -17.44 15.30 2.45
CA ASN A 128 -16.73 14.40 3.37
C ASN A 128 -15.50 15.04 4.03
N GLY A 129 -15.30 16.36 3.89
CA GLY A 129 -14.17 17.09 4.48
C GLY A 129 -12.81 16.84 3.80
N LYS A 130 -12.73 16.05 2.72
CA LYS A 130 -11.51 15.88 1.95
C LYS A 130 -11.37 16.98 0.91
N GLU A 131 -10.18 17.58 0.82
CA GLU A 131 -9.84 18.52 -0.25
C GLU A 131 -9.80 17.79 -1.59
N LYS A 132 -10.56 18.28 -2.56
CA LYS A 132 -10.44 17.87 -3.95
C LYS A 132 -9.61 18.94 -4.65
N GLY A 133 -8.46 18.58 -5.16
CA GLY A 133 -7.62 19.43 -5.99
C GLY A 133 -8.33 19.77 -7.31
N SER A 134 -9.36 20.64 -7.26
CA SER A 134 -10.04 21.18 -8.43
C SER A 134 -9.70 22.65 -8.56
N LEU A 135 -9.44 23.08 -9.78
CA LEU A 135 -9.26 24.49 -10.12
C LEU A 135 -10.61 25.04 -10.61
N ASP A 136 -11.23 25.89 -9.81
CA ASP A 136 -12.46 26.58 -10.18
C ASP A 136 -12.11 28.01 -10.61
N ILE A 137 -12.73 28.48 -11.70
CA ILE A 137 -12.51 29.81 -12.28
C ILE A 137 -13.76 30.63 -12.02
N PHE A 138 -13.56 31.79 -11.40
CA PHE A 138 -14.60 32.79 -11.15
C PHE A 138 -14.29 34.07 -11.91
N ILE A 139 -15.34 34.75 -12.33
CA ILE A 139 -15.23 36.03 -13.02
C ILE A 139 -15.95 37.08 -12.19
N GLU A 140 -15.20 38.12 -11.84
CA GLU A 140 -15.71 39.34 -11.24
C GLU A 140 -16.04 40.35 -12.33
N GLU A 141 -17.15 41.05 -12.18
CA GLU A 141 -17.50 42.18 -13.02
C GLU A 141 -17.80 43.39 -12.11
N TYR A 142 -17.24 44.55 -12.45
CA TYR A 142 -17.34 45.73 -11.62
C TYR A 142 -18.80 46.04 -11.26
N GLY A 143 -19.06 46.14 -9.96
CA GLY A 143 -20.41 46.41 -9.43
C GLY A 143 -21.35 45.20 -9.40
N LYS A 144 -20.89 44.00 -9.78
CA LYS A 144 -21.66 42.77 -9.76
C LYS A 144 -21.00 41.72 -8.88
N SER A 145 -21.77 40.68 -8.52
CA SER A 145 -21.24 39.56 -7.74
C SER A 145 -20.28 38.70 -8.57
N VAL A 146 -19.28 38.13 -7.89
CA VAL A 146 -18.36 37.11 -8.45
C VAL A 146 -19.14 35.87 -8.79
N LEU A 147 -19.10 35.44 -10.04
CA LEU A 147 -19.83 34.26 -10.53
C LEU A 147 -18.89 33.23 -11.15
N PRO A 148 -19.22 31.92 -11.07
CA PRO A 148 -18.47 30.91 -11.77
C PRO A 148 -18.39 31.19 -13.27
N TYR A 149 -17.24 30.88 -13.89
CA TYR A 149 -17.01 31.05 -15.34
C TYR A 149 -18.15 30.49 -16.21
N LEU A 150 -18.67 29.31 -15.84
CA LEU A 150 -19.74 28.65 -16.58
C LEU A 150 -21.06 29.47 -16.63
N SER A 151 -21.30 30.34 -15.66
CA SER A 151 -22.49 31.13 -15.54
C SER A 151 -22.44 32.49 -16.30
N LYS A 152 -21.30 32.79 -16.93
CA LYS A 152 -21.12 34.07 -17.66
C LYS A 152 -21.58 33.99 -19.10
N SER A 153 -21.82 35.16 -19.69
CA SER A 153 -22.21 35.32 -21.11
C SER A 153 -21.10 34.87 -22.06
N GLY A 154 -21.42 34.60 -23.31
CA GLY A 154 -20.45 34.20 -24.33
C GLY A 154 -19.28 35.17 -24.47
N GLY A 155 -19.57 36.47 -24.61
CA GLY A 155 -18.53 37.50 -24.76
C GLY A 155 -17.62 37.68 -23.54
N GLU A 156 -18.16 37.50 -22.31
CA GLU A 156 -17.37 37.53 -21.08
C GLU A 156 -16.45 36.31 -20.99
N LYS A 157 -16.95 35.13 -21.34
CA LYS A 157 -16.17 33.90 -21.40
C LYS A 157 -14.99 34.02 -22.34
N VAL A 158 -15.23 34.55 -23.53
CA VAL A 158 -14.18 34.71 -24.55
C VAL A 158 -13.07 35.62 -24.05
N LYS A 159 -13.40 36.81 -23.55
CA LYS A 159 -12.41 37.77 -23.04
C LYS A 159 -11.59 37.16 -21.89
N SER A 160 -12.27 36.50 -20.95
CA SER A 160 -11.63 35.84 -19.82
C SER A 160 -10.73 34.69 -20.27
N SER A 161 -11.20 33.80 -21.19
CA SER A 161 -10.41 32.71 -21.71
C SER A 161 -9.16 33.21 -22.46
N LEU A 162 -9.33 34.24 -23.30
CA LEU A 162 -8.22 34.80 -24.04
C LEU A 162 -7.16 35.42 -23.12
N SER A 163 -7.60 36.16 -22.09
CA SER A 163 -6.68 36.72 -21.10
C SER A 163 -5.88 35.65 -20.35
N VAL A 164 -6.51 34.53 -19.99
CA VAL A 164 -5.85 33.41 -19.32
C VAL A 164 -4.85 32.70 -20.26
N ILE A 165 -5.22 32.46 -21.51
CA ILE A 165 -4.33 31.83 -22.51
C ILE A 165 -3.08 32.70 -22.75
N LEU A 166 -3.28 34.00 -22.89
CA LEU A 166 -2.19 34.95 -23.08
C LEU A 166 -1.29 35.01 -21.83
N ALA A 167 -1.86 35.04 -20.64
CA ALA A 167 -1.12 35.01 -19.39
C ALA A 167 -0.29 33.72 -19.22
N LEU A 168 -0.85 32.56 -19.57
CA LEU A 168 -0.11 31.29 -19.55
C LEU A 168 1.05 31.31 -20.58
N ALA A 169 0.83 31.85 -21.76
CA ALA A 169 1.85 31.97 -22.77
C ALA A 169 3.01 32.87 -22.30
N GLU A 170 2.69 34.01 -21.68
CA GLU A 170 3.67 34.93 -21.11
C GLU A 170 4.49 34.30 -19.98
N ILE A 171 3.82 33.63 -19.01
CA ILE A 171 4.49 32.93 -17.91
C ILE A 171 5.41 31.84 -18.43
N LYS A 172 4.92 31.03 -19.37
CA LYS A 172 5.73 29.95 -19.97
C LYS A 172 6.95 30.49 -20.72
N SER A 173 6.76 31.54 -21.47
CA SER A 173 7.83 32.25 -22.21
C SER A 173 8.88 32.78 -21.24
N SER A 174 8.47 33.49 -20.22
CA SER A 174 9.34 34.04 -19.18
C SER A 174 10.11 32.94 -18.44
N SER A 175 9.44 31.84 -18.11
CA SER A 175 10.07 30.69 -17.42
C SER A 175 11.09 29.96 -18.33
N ALA A 176 10.88 29.95 -19.62
CA ALA A 176 11.79 29.36 -20.61
C ALA A 176 12.94 30.31 -21.03
N GLY A 177 12.96 31.57 -20.55
CA GLY A 177 13.91 32.56 -20.93
C GLY A 177 13.78 33.03 -22.41
N VAL A 178 12.60 32.79 -23.01
CA VAL A 178 12.31 33.13 -24.42
C VAL A 178 11.29 34.26 -24.44
N GLN A 179 11.54 35.32 -25.19
CA GLN A 179 10.53 36.34 -25.42
C GLN A 179 9.64 35.95 -26.61
N LEU A 180 8.33 35.89 -26.40
CA LEU A 180 7.35 35.72 -27.47
C LEU A 180 7.27 37.04 -28.27
N GLY A 181 7.91 37.09 -29.44
CA GLY A 181 7.86 38.26 -30.31
C GLY A 181 6.56 38.38 -31.10
N MET A 182 5.84 37.27 -31.29
CA MET A 182 4.58 37.22 -32.05
C MET A 182 3.73 36.03 -31.64
N LEU A 183 2.42 36.26 -31.58
CA LEU A 183 1.43 35.22 -31.32
C LEU A 183 0.40 35.22 -32.45
N PHE A 184 0.21 34.09 -33.10
CA PHE A 184 -0.86 33.88 -34.07
C PHE A 184 -2.04 33.20 -33.41
N ILE A 185 -3.23 33.79 -33.53
CA ILE A 185 -4.48 33.21 -33.06
C ILE A 185 -5.30 32.91 -34.33
N ASP A 186 -5.42 31.62 -34.63
CA ASP A 186 -6.25 31.15 -35.73
C ASP A 186 -7.66 30.87 -35.16
N GLU A 187 -8.66 31.40 -35.85
CA GLU A 187 -10.09 31.34 -35.42
C GLU A 187 -10.28 31.76 -33.94
N PRO A 188 -10.09 33.07 -33.63
CA PRO A 188 -10.38 33.50 -32.26
C PRO A 188 -11.83 33.14 -31.93
N PRO A 189 -12.06 32.42 -30.80
CA PRO A 189 -13.42 32.03 -30.44
C PRO A 189 -14.26 33.29 -30.31
N PHE A 190 -15.06 33.58 -31.31
CA PHE A 190 -16.12 34.60 -31.35
C PHE A 190 -15.66 36.06 -31.47
N LEU A 191 -15.63 36.52 -32.65
CA LEU A 191 -16.10 37.86 -32.95
C LEU A 191 -17.61 37.84 -33.25
#